data_ab8612991d90a083903c3b15696089c3
#
_entry.id   ab8612991d90a083903c3b15696089c3
#
_cell.length_a   1.000
_cell.length_b   1.000
_cell.length_c   1.000
_cell.angle_alpha   90.00
_cell.angle_beta   90.00
_cell.angle_gamma   90.00
#
_symmetry.space_group_name_H-M   'P 1'
#
loop_
_entity.id
_entity.type
_entity.pdbx_description
1 polymer ?
#
loop_
_entity_poly.entity_id
_entity_poly.type
_entity_poly.pdbx_seq_one_letter_code
_entity_poly.pdbx_strand_id
1 'polypeptide(L)'
;MCCIILTPYVDRCLLWLRSVRYVKSLSQVINMRLLCILGVILSISIVALCYPSFTASKYKSNTDEPVCGYESCPVTKDNVLNVHIIPHSHDDVGWLKTVDQYYWGTKSGIQLAGVQFILDSVIRELVSDPKKKFIYVETAFFWKWWTKQDELVRKQVRLLVNEGRLEFIGGAWAMNDEAAVHYTSTIDQFSWGLRRLNDTFGKCARPRVGWQIDPFGHSREQASLFSQMGYDGFMFGRLDYQDKRHRLDRREMEMIWQGSESIGHKGNIFTHALYNTYSAPNGFCFDILCGEAPLVDDEQSPEYNIKDKIDNFISYIKEQGLAYTSNNIILTMGEDFHYQNAAYNFKNLDMLIKYVNKRQDSVYAFYSTPSCYLKAVNAQNLNYTVKTDDFFPYCSDNHACWTGYFTSRPTTKYFERLAFRFSQVTKQLDTQIDAQTDLAPIKEAVGIMQHHDAITGTEKQHVAYDYARIVFSAINETHNVTEEALKKLLIKEDNGHADNIVFYSCLKLNMSECEISERAQNFVVTLYNPLSHPVDYNVRVPVQSSVKYTVHNGSGEDC
;
A
#
# COMPACT_ATOMS: atom_id res chain seq x y z
N MET A 1 -17.24 17.50 -20.88
CA MET A 1 -17.76 18.79 -21.40
C MET A 1 -19.27 18.76 -21.71
N CYS A 2 -19.93 17.62 -21.83
CA CYS A 2 -21.37 17.53 -22.06
C CYS A 2 -22.27 17.69 -20.81
N CYS A 3 -21.77 17.45 -19.60
CA CYS A 3 -22.59 17.55 -18.37
C CYS A 3 -22.85 18.98 -17.85
N ILE A 4 -22.06 19.96 -18.27
CA ILE A 4 -22.18 21.35 -17.78
C ILE A 4 -23.26 22.16 -18.53
N ILE A 5 -23.71 21.68 -19.69
CA ILE A 5 -24.67 22.40 -20.53
C ILE A 5 -26.14 22.09 -20.16
N LEU A 6 -26.42 21.05 -19.42
CA LEU A 6 -27.79 20.61 -19.09
C LEU A 6 -28.40 21.29 -17.85
N THR A 7 -27.60 21.67 -16.86
CA THR A 7 -28.09 22.32 -15.63
C THR A 7 -28.72 23.72 -15.84
N PRO A 8 -28.15 24.60 -16.68
CA PRO A 8 -28.78 25.91 -16.93
C PRO A 8 -30.07 25.80 -17.75
N TYR A 9 -30.24 24.78 -18.56
CA TYR A 9 -31.43 24.64 -19.42
C TYR A 9 -32.63 24.08 -18.65
N VAL A 10 -32.42 23.16 -17.74
CA VAL A 10 -33.48 22.60 -16.88
C VAL A 10 -33.95 23.65 -15.89
N ASP A 11 -33.03 24.39 -15.27
CA ASP A 11 -33.36 25.47 -14.34
C ASP A 11 -34.05 26.67 -15.04
N ARG A 12 -33.66 27.00 -16.27
CA ARG A 12 -34.33 28.03 -17.07
C ARG A 12 -35.73 27.59 -17.50
N CYS A 13 -35.98 26.34 -17.87
CA CYS A 13 -37.31 25.84 -18.14
C CYS A 13 -38.21 25.85 -16.91
N LEU A 14 -37.69 25.47 -15.75
CA LEU A 14 -38.42 25.50 -14.46
C LEU A 14 -38.69 26.93 -13.96
N LEU A 15 -37.74 27.86 -14.11
CA LEU A 15 -37.90 29.27 -13.78
C LEU A 15 -38.87 29.96 -14.74
N TRP A 16 -38.85 29.62 -16.04
CA TRP A 16 -39.77 30.19 -17.02
C TRP A 16 -41.21 29.70 -16.81
N LEU A 17 -41.42 28.45 -16.42
CA LEU A 17 -42.73 27.90 -16.03
C LEU A 17 -43.32 28.54 -14.75
N ARG A 18 -42.47 29.10 -13.89
CA ARG A 18 -42.93 29.85 -12.70
C ARG A 18 -43.30 31.31 -13.00
N SER A 19 -42.76 31.89 -14.08
CA SER A 19 -42.99 33.30 -14.42
C SER A 19 -44.12 33.53 -15.42
N VAL A 20 -44.67 32.48 -16.07
CA VAL A 20 -45.78 32.60 -17.01
C VAL A 20 -47.12 32.55 -16.26
N ARG A 21 -47.57 33.71 -15.73
CA ARG A 21 -48.89 33.88 -15.12
C ARG A 21 -49.97 34.36 -16.10
N TYR A 22 -49.67 34.44 -17.40
CA TYR A 22 -50.65 34.89 -18.39
C TYR A 22 -50.48 34.14 -19.73
N VAL A 23 -51.19 33.01 -19.90
CA VAL A 23 -51.44 32.41 -21.23
C VAL A 23 -52.94 32.25 -21.41
N LYS A 24 -53.46 32.87 -22.43
CA LYS A 24 -54.91 33.02 -22.67
C LYS A 24 -55.61 31.79 -23.27
N SER A 25 -54.94 30.64 -23.46
CA SER A 25 -55.66 29.45 -23.95
C SER A 25 -54.97 28.13 -23.48
N LEU A 26 -55.79 27.14 -23.13
CA LEU A 26 -55.41 25.81 -22.69
C LEU A 26 -54.57 25.03 -23.75
N SER A 27 -54.87 25.29 -25.05
CA SER A 27 -54.17 24.66 -26.17
C SER A 27 -52.70 25.08 -26.32
N GLN A 28 -52.37 26.32 -25.99
CA GLN A 28 -50.98 26.80 -26.01
C GLN A 28 -50.14 26.24 -24.86
N VAL A 29 -50.75 26.00 -23.69
CA VAL A 29 -50.08 25.39 -22.55
C VAL A 29 -49.80 23.92 -22.79
N ILE A 30 -50.72 23.21 -23.46
CA ILE A 30 -50.54 21.78 -23.80
C ILE A 30 -49.46 21.62 -24.87
N ASN A 31 -49.41 22.44 -25.92
CA ASN A 31 -48.38 22.37 -26.96
C ASN A 31 -46.97 22.71 -26.40
N MET A 32 -46.86 23.67 -25.48
CA MET A 32 -45.58 24.00 -24.87
C MET A 32 -45.10 22.93 -23.89
N ARG A 33 -46.01 22.30 -23.13
CA ARG A 33 -45.63 21.14 -22.27
C ARG A 33 -45.19 19.96 -23.09
N LEU A 34 -45.85 19.69 -24.23
CA LEU A 34 -45.46 18.63 -25.17
C LEU A 34 -44.08 18.87 -25.80
N LEU A 35 -43.80 20.15 -26.17
CA LEU A 35 -42.49 20.54 -26.71
C LEU A 35 -41.37 20.46 -25.65
N CYS A 36 -41.62 20.81 -24.40
CA CYS A 36 -40.66 20.64 -23.30
C CYS A 36 -40.42 19.16 -22.99
N ILE A 37 -41.45 18.32 -22.97
CA ILE A 37 -41.34 16.89 -22.75
C ILE A 37 -40.59 16.22 -23.92
N LEU A 38 -40.89 16.59 -25.17
CA LEU A 38 -40.15 16.11 -26.34
C LEU A 38 -38.69 16.57 -26.32
N GLY A 39 -38.40 17.78 -25.89
CA GLY A 39 -37.04 18.30 -25.72
C GLY A 39 -36.24 17.55 -24.64
N VAL A 40 -36.87 17.22 -23.52
CA VAL A 40 -36.28 16.41 -22.46
C VAL A 40 -36.05 14.95 -22.91
N ILE A 41 -37.02 14.35 -23.60
CA ILE A 41 -36.90 13.01 -24.15
C ILE A 41 -35.80 12.96 -25.22
N LEU A 42 -35.72 13.95 -26.12
CA LEU A 42 -34.66 14.03 -27.13
C LEU A 42 -33.28 14.23 -26.45
N SER A 43 -33.19 15.03 -25.40
CA SER A 43 -31.95 15.24 -24.64
C SER A 43 -31.51 13.96 -23.92
N ILE A 44 -32.44 13.21 -23.32
CA ILE A 44 -32.18 11.92 -22.69
C ILE A 44 -31.76 10.89 -23.74
N SER A 45 -32.39 10.89 -24.93
CA SER A 45 -32.01 9.98 -26.03
C SER A 45 -30.64 10.32 -26.62
N ILE A 46 -30.28 11.60 -26.70
CA ILE A 46 -28.95 12.04 -27.14
C ILE A 46 -27.89 11.71 -26.09
N VAL A 47 -28.19 11.85 -24.80
CA VAL A 47 -27.30 11.43 -23.71
C VAL A 47 -27.11 9.91 -23.70
N ALA A 48 -28.17 9.14 -23.96
CA ALA A 48 -28.08 7.68 -24.10
C ALA A 48 -27.30 7.24 -25.35
N LEU A 49 -27.28 8.06 -26.42
CA LEU A 49 -26.48 7.82 -27.63
C LEU A 49 -25.04 8.34 -27.51
N CYS A 50 -24.77 9.30 -26.60
CA CYS A 50 -23.42 9.80 -26.31
C CYS A 50 -22.70 9.03 -25.21
N TYR A 51 -23.38 8.15 -24.46
CA TYR A 51 -22.67 7.14 -23.71
C TYR A 51 -22.12 6.15 -24.72
N PRO A 52 -20.80 6.00 -24.86
CA PRO A 52 -20.28 4.85 -25.54
C PRO A 52 -20.88 3.65 -24.81
N SER A 53 -21.71 2.89 -25.48
CA SER A 53 -22.06 1.56 -25.03
C SER A 53 -20.72 0.84 -24.92
N PHE A 54 -20.13 0.82 -23.73
CA PHE A 54 -19.13 -0.16 -23.38
C PHE A 54 -19.84 -1.51 -23.49
N THR A 55 -19.86 -2.03 -24.71
CA THR A 55 -20.05 -3.44 -24.90
C THR A 55 -18.91 -4.06 -24.11
N ALA A 56 -19.23 -4.60 -22.95
CA ALA A 56 -18.36 -5.54 -22.29
C ALA A 56 -17.94 -6.51 -23.40
N SER A 57 -16.69 -6.42 -23.82
CA SER A 57 -16.10 -7.36 -24.76
C SER A 57 -16.51 -8.72 -24.24
N LYS A 58 -17.16 -9.52 -25.10
CA LYS A 58 -17.54 -10.90 -24.79
C LYS A 58 -16.26 -11.73 -24.66
N TYR A 59 -15.50 -11.47 -23.60
CA TYR A 59 -14.52 -12.42 -23.12
C TYR A 59 -15.28 -13.43 -22.27
N LYS A 60 -15.89 -14.42 -22.91
CA LYS A 60 -16.25 -15.67 -22.25
C LYS A 60 -14.93 -16.36 -21.92
N SER A 61 -14.47 -16.24 -20.69
CA SER A 61 -13.67 -17.28 -20.07
C SER A 61 -14.50 -18.57 -20.11
N ASN A 62 -14.05 -19.56 -20.83
CA ASN A 62 -14.71 -20.87 -20.93
C ASN A 62 -14.46 -21.74 -19.67
N THR A 63 -13.90 -21.19 -18.60
CA THR A 63 -13.68 -21.87 -17.33
C THR A 63 -14.18 -20.94 -16.21
N ASP A 64 -15.07 -21.43 -15.38
CA ASP A 64 -15.59 -20.73 -14.18
C ASP A 64 -14.52 -20.54 -13.09
N GLU A 65 -13.31 -21.04 -13.28
CA GLU A 65 -12.21 -20.90 -12.34
C GLU A 65 -11.27 -19.73 -12.71
N PRO A 66 -10.84 -18.93 -11.71
CA PRO A 66 -9.92 -17.82 -11.94
C PRO A 66 -8.53 -18.33 -12.36
N VAL A 67 -7.96 -17.69 -13.39
CA VAL A 67 -6.59 -17.96 -13.86
C VAL A 67 -5.67 -16.86 -13.37
N CYS A 68 -5.09 -17.03 -12.18
CA CYS A 68 -4.25 -16.05 -11.50
C CYS A 68 -2.91 -16.64 -11.01
N GLY A 69 -2.06 -15.80 -10.46
CA GLY A 69 -0.74 -16.20 -9.98
C GLY A 69 0.11 -16.77 -11.11
N TYR A 70 0.79 -17.88 -10.87
CA TYR A 70 1.71 -18.48 -11.87
C TYR A 70 1.04 -18.97 -13.15
N GLU A 71 -0.26 -19.24 -13.12
CA GLU A 71 -1.01 -19.70 -14.30
C GLU A 71 -1.30 -18.56 -15.28
N SER A 72 -1.36 -17.32 -14.80
CA SER A 72 -1.59 -16.12 -15.62
C SER A 72 -0.30 -15.55 -16.23
N CYS A 73 0.83 -16.20 -16.04
CA CYS A 73 2.12 -15.67 -16.49
C CYS A 73 2.30 -15.77 -17.99
N PRO A 74 2.86 -14.74 -18.63
CA PRO A 74 3.24 -14.78 -20.03
C PRO A 74 4.25 -15.89 -20.30
N VAL A 75 4.24 -16.42 -21.52
CA VAL A 75 5.21 -17.41 -21.95
C VAL A 75 6.50 -16.69 -22.35
N THR A 76 7.62 -17.12 -21.79
CA THR A 76 8.97 -16.68 -22.16
C THR A 76 9.44 -17.37 -23.44
N LYS A 77 10.44 -16.80 -24.10
CA LYS A 77 11.05 -17.39 -25.30
C LYS A 77 12.43 -17.95 -25.00
N ASP A 78 12.72 -19.09 -25.59
CA ASP A 78 14.05 -19.70 -25.48
C ASP A 78 15.09 -18.90 -26.30
N ASN A 79 16.35 -18.95 -25.84
CA ASN A 79 17.51 -18.36 -26.51
C ASN A 79 17.41 -16.85 -26.81
N VAL A 80 16.58 -16.12 -26.08
CA VAL A 80 16.48 -14.66 -26.12
C VAL A 80 16.50 -14.10 -24.70
N LEU A 81 16.86 -12.82 -24.57
CA LEU A 81 16.71 -12.09 -23.33
C LEU A 81 15.24 -11.70 -23.14
N ASN A 82 14.60 -12.28 -22.13
CA ASN A 82 13.22 -12.01 -21.78
C ASN A 82 13.18 -10.82 -20.81
N VAL A 83 12.49 -9.75 -21.20
CA VAL A 83 12.38 -8.51 -20.44
C VAL A 83 10.99 -8.43 -19.83
N HIS A 84 10.91 -8.69 -18.52
CA HIS A 84 9.69 -8.57 -17.73
C HIS A 84 9.46 -7.10 -17.37
N ILE A 85 8.61 -6.42 -18.10
CA ILE A 85 8.23 -5.02 -17.83
C ILE A 85 7.21 -5.01 -16.70
N ILE A 86 7.54 -4.34 -15.60
CA ILE A 86 6.74 -4.25 -14.38
C ILE A 86 6.24 -2.82 -14.18
N PRO A 87 5.03 -2.49 -14.64
CA PRO A 87 4.41 -1.21 -14.31
C PRO A 87 4.04 -1.17 -12.82
N HIS A 88 4.48 -0.11 -12.13
CA HIS A 88 4.23 0.09 -10.70
C HIS A 88 4.21 1.56 -10.30
N SER A 89 3.66 1.87 -9.15
CA SER A 89 3.80 3.14 -8.44
C SER A 89 4.31 2.87 -7.04
N HIS A 90 5.20 3.70 -6.53
CA HIS A 90 5.57 3.74 -5.12
C HIS A 90 4.79 4.86 -4.45
N ASP A 91 3.88 4.51 -3.54
CA ASP A 91 2.94 5.44 -2.94
C ASP A 91 3.16 5.51 -1.42
N ASP A 92 4.03 6.41 -0.96
CA ASP A 92 4.34 6.57 0.45
C ASP A 92 3.10 6.85 1.31
N VAL A 93 2.92 6.08 2.38
CA VAL A 93 1.82 6.27 3.33
C VAL A 93 2.14 7.41 4.29
N GLY A 94 2.42 8.59 3.71
CA GLY A 94 2.90 9.81 4.34
C GLY A 94 4.41 9.98 4.25
N TRP A 95 4.88 11.15 3.83
CA TRP A 95 6.28 11.56 3.77
C TRP A 95 6.41 13.08 3.67
N LEU A 96 6.36 13.66 2.46
CA LEU A 96 6.31 15.13 2.25
C LEU A 96 4.92 15.70 2.51
N LYS A 97 3.91 14.87 2.38
CA LYS A 97 2.49 15.16 2.63
C LYS A 97 1.92 14.13 3.60
N THR A 98 0.82 14.49 4.27
CA THR A 98 0.10 13.51 5.10
C THR A 98 -0.56 12.43 4.25
N VAL A 99 -0.95 11.32 4.87
CA VAL A 99 -1.69 10.22 4.21
C VAL A 99 -2.89 10.74 3.43
N ASP A 100 -3.70 11.58 4.06
CA ASP A 100 -4.88 12.17 3.41
C ASP A 100 -4.53 13.13 2.28
N GLN A 101 -3.47 13.92 2.44
CA GLN A 101 -3.03 14.85 1.38
C GLN A 101 -2.53 14.08 0.15
N TYR A 102 -1.84 12.97 0.33
CA TYR A 102 -1.47 12.08 -0.77
C TYR A 102 -2.68 11.40 -1.41
N TYR A 103 -3.59 10.86 -0.60
CA TYR A 103 -4.78 10.20 -1.13
C TYR A 103 -5.66 11.12 -1.98
N TRP A 104 -6.00 12.31 -1.43
CA TRP A 104 -6.88 13.28 -2.08
C TRP A 104 -6.20 14.10 -3.19
N GLY A 105 -4.88 14.12 -3.27
CA GLY A 105 -4.12 14.94 -4.22
C GLY A 105 -4.07 16.42 -3.84
N THR A 106 -4.29 16.77 -2.57
CA THR A 106 -4.17 18.14 -2.08
C THR A 106 -2.70 18.53 -1.88
N LYS A 107 -2.43 19.84 -1.66
CA LYS A 107 -1.07 20.35 -1.47
C LYS A 107 -0.12 20.01 -2.65
N SER A 108 -0.62 20.13 -3.87
CA SER A 108 0.14 19.85 -5.10
C SER A 108 1.42 20.69 -5.25
N GLY A 109 1.49 21.87 -4.60
CA GLY A 109 2.71 22.68 -4.54
C GLY A 109 3.85 22.07 -3.70
N ILE A 110 3.54 21.11 -2.81
CA ILE A 110 4.57 20.33 -2.10
C ILE A 110 5.03 19.18 -3.00
N GLN A 111 4.09 18.38 -3.49
CA GLN A 111 4.30 17.29 -4.43
C GLN A 111 3.03 17.01 -5.21
N LEU A 112 3.13 16.94 -6.54
CA LEU A 112 2.02 16.57 -7.40
C LEU A 112 1.78 15.06 -7.28
N ALA A 113 0.90 14.67 -6.38
CA ALA A 113 0.57 13.29 -6.10
C ALA A 113 -0.86 13.16 -5.59
N GLY A 114 -1.63 12.22 -6.13
CA GLY A 114 -3.00 11.91 -5.73
C GLY A 114 -3.32 10.45 -5.99
N VAL A 115 -3.19 9.61 -4.94
CA VAL A 115 -3.26 8.15 -5.06
C VAL A 115 -4.62 7.66 -5.56
N GLN A 116 -5.73 8.32 -5.18
CA GLN A 116 -7.04 7.97 -5.74
C GLN A 116 -7.07 8.08 -7.26
N PHE A 117 -6.38 9.07 -7.85
CA PHE A 117 -6.33 9.26 -9.30
C PHE A 117 -5.40 8.24 -9.98
N ILE A 118 -4.32 7.82 -9.29
CA ILE A 118 -3.45 6.73 -9.75
C ILE A 118 -4.28 5.45 -9.91
N LEU A 119 -4.98 5.05 -8.86
CA LEU A 119 -5.81 3.83 -8.86
C LEU A 119 -6.93 3.91 -9.91
N ASP A 120 -7.67 5.02 -9.99
CA ASP A 120 -8.73 5.23 -10.99
C ASP A 120 -8.18 5.11 -12.43
N SER A 121 -7.03 5.72 -12.69
CA SER A 121 -6.42 5.75 -14.01
C SER A 121 -5.88 4.36 -14.41
N VAL A 122 -5.17 3.70 -13.50
CA VAL A 122 -4.62 2.36 -13.71
C VAL A 122 -5.73 1.33 -13.97
N ILE A 123 -6.77 1.30 -13.13
CA ILE A 123 -7.88 0.34 -13.32
C ILE A 123 -8.55 0.53 -14.67
N ARG A 124 -8.75 1.78 -15.11
CA ARG A 124 -9.32 2.10 -16.42
C ARG A 124 -8.45 1.54 -17.56
N GLU A 125 -7.15 1.71 -17.48
CA GLU A 125 -6.21 1.22 -18.49
C GLU A 125 -6.13 -0.31 -18.50
N LEU A 126 -6.13 -0.95 -17.34
CA LEU A 126 -6.17 -2.41 -17.27
C LEU A 126 -7.47 -2.97 -17.88
N VAL A 127 -8.62 -2.36 -17.60
CA VAL A 127 -9.91 -2.79 -18.19
C VAL A 127 -9.92 -2.64 -19.72
N SER A 128 -9.24 -1.61 -20.25
CA SER A 128 -9.24 -1.30 -21.69
C SER A 128 -8.45 -2.28 -22.55
N ASP A 129 -7.35 -2.87 -22.02
CA ASP A 129 -6.49 -3.79 -22.77
C ASP A 129 -6.08 -5.00 -21.91
N PRO A 130 -6.43 -6.23 -22.34
CA PRO A 130 -6.14 -7.45 -21.58
C PRO A 130 -4.65 -7.81 -21.48
N LYS A 131 -3.77 -7.17 -22.25
CA LYS A 131 -2.32 -7.41 -22.20
C LYS A 131 -1.65 -6.69 -21.04
N LYS A 132 -2.22 -5.55 -20.60
CA LYS A 132 -1.65 -4.70 -19.56
C LYS A 132 -1.70 -5.40 -18.22
N LYS A 133 -0.63 -5.23 -17.45
CA LYS A 133 -0.49 -5.69 -16.07
C LYS A 133 0.00 -4.54 -15.20
N PHE A 134 -0.32 -4.61 -13.91
CA PHE A 134 0.13 -3.65 -12.90
C PHE A 134 0.30 -4.36 -11.56
N ILE A 135 1.23 -3.91 -10.73
CA ILE A 135 1.38 -4.36 -9.35
C ILE A 135 1.03 -3.23 -8.39
N TYR A 136 0.40 -3.57 -7.26
CA TYR A 136 0.07 -2.59 -6.23
C TYR A 136 0.48 -3.09 -4.85
N VAL A 137 0.99 -2.20 -4.00
CA VAL A 137 1.70 -2.53 -2.75
C VAL A 137 0.92 -2.09 -1.52
N GLU A 138 0.73 -0.78 -1.34
CA GLU A 138 0.26 -0.15 -0.10
C GLU A 138 -1.23 -0.45 0.15
N THR A 139 -1.52 -1.50 0.92
CA THR A 139 -2.90 -1.92 1.20
C THR A 139 -3.71 -0.82 1.89
N ALA A 140 -3.08 0.06 2.68
CA ALA A 140 -3.73 1.20 3.31
C ALA A 140 -4.42 2.12 2.29
N PHE A 141 -3.71 2.52 1.24
CA PHE A 141 -4.28 3.36 0.19
C PHE A 141 -5.28 2.60 -0.67
N PHE A 142 -4.95 1.35 -1.04
CA PHE A 142 -5.87 0.53 -1.82
C PHE A 142 -7.20 0.35 -1.08
N TRP A 143 -7.18 0.05 0.22
CA TRP A 143 -8.36 -0.14 1.05
C TRP A 143 -9.18 1.15 1.18
N LYS A 144 -8.50 2.28 1.39
CA LYS A 144 -9.13 3.60 1.46
C LYS A 144 -9.85 3.96 0.14
N TRP A 145 -9.29 3.57 -0.99
CA TRP A 145 -9.88 3.72 -2.31
C TRP A 145 -11.02 2.71 -2.55
N TRP A 146 -10.77 1.43 -2.26
CA TRP A 146 -11.70 0.33 -2.47
C TRP A 146 -13.05 0.51 -1.79
N THR A 147 -13.05 0.96 -0.54
CA THR A 147 -14.28 1.18 0.25
C THR A 147 -15.20 2.24 -0.34
N LYS A 148 -14.69 3.12 -1.20
CA LYS A 148 -15.43 4.21 -1.84
C LYS A 148 -15.93 3.87 -3.25
N GLN A 149 -15.54 2.72 -3.79
CA GLN A 149 -15.90 2.33 -5.15
C GLN A 149 -17.32 1.79 -5.23
N ASP A 150 -17.98 2.04 -6.37
CA ASP A 150 -19.26 1.42 -6.71
C ASP A 150 -19.09 -0.06 -7.09
N GLU A 151 -20.22 -0.76 -7.22
CA GLU A 151 -20.20 -2.20 -7.47
C GLU A 151 -19.67 -2.55 -8.88
N LEU A 152 -19.79 -1.66 -9.84
CA LEU A 152 -19.24 -1.88 -11.18
C LEU A 152 -17.71 -1.89 -11.15
N VAL A 153 -17.11 -0.88 -10.54
CA VAL A 153 -15.65 -0.80 -10.37
C VAL A 153 -15.14 -1.98 -9.53
N ARG A 154 -15.85 -2.33 -8.45
CA ARG A 154 -15.50 -3.49 -7.62
C ARG A 154 -15.50 -4.80 -8.41
N LYS A 155 -16.47 -5.02 -9.30
CA LYS A 155 -16.50 -6.18 -10.21
C LYS A 155 -15.32 -6.19 -11.18
N GLN A 156 -14.98 -5.03 -11.76
CA GLN A 156 -13.84 -4.89 -12.65
C GLN A 156 -12.53 -5.24 -11.95
N VAL A 157 -12.31 -4.70 -10.74
CA VAL A 157 -11.11 -5.00 -9.96
C VAL A 157 -11.02 -6.48 -9.61
N ARG A 158 -12.12 -7.11 -9.16
CA ARG A 158 -12.13 -8.57 -8.90
C ARG A 158 -11.76 -9.37 -10.15
N LEU A 159 -12.25 -8.97 -11.32
CA LEU A 159 -11.88 -9.60 -12.58
C LEU A 159 -10.38 -9.45 -12.86
N LEU A 160 -9.83 -8.26 -12.74
CA LEU A 160 -8.40 -7.99 -12.96
C LEU A 160 -7.50 -8.81 -12.03
N VAL A 161 -7.89 -8.95 -10.76
CA VAL A 161 -7.18 -9.79 -9.79
C VAL A 161 -7.29 -11.27 -10.17
N ASN A 162 -8.48 -11.74 -10.54
CA ASN A 162 -8.72 -13.13 -10.94
C ASN A 162 -8.03 -13.51 -12.26
N GLU A 163 -7.72 -12.55 -13.12
CA GLU A 163 -6.94 -12.73 -14.34
C GLU A 163 -5.43 -12.53 -14.13
N GLY A 164 -4.98 -12.21 -12.92
CA GLY A 164 -3.58 -11.92 -12.60
C GLY A 164 -3.02 -10.71 -13.38
N ARG A 165 -3.86 -9.74 -13.66
CA ARG A 165 -3.53 -8.49 -14.36
C ARG A 165 -3.28 -7.35 -13.39
N LEU A 166 -4.00 -7.34 -12.26
CA LEU A 166 -3.66 -6.59 -11.08
C LEU A 166 -3.12 -7.58 -10.04
N GLU A 167 -1.83 -7.53 -9.76
CA GLU A 167 -1.19 -8.35 -8.74
C GLU A 167 -0.93 -7.53 -7.49
N PHE A 168 -1.40 -8.00 -6.33
CA PHE A 168 -0.97 -7.46 -5.05
C PHE A 168 0.39 -8.04 -4.70
N ILE A 169 1.32 -7.17 -4.35
CA ILE A 169 2.67 -7.52 -3.96
C ILE A 169 2.96 -6.96 -2.57
N GLY A 170 3.80 -7.63 -1.78
CA GLY A 170 3.99 -7.29 -0.38
C GLY A 170 2.73 -7.55 0.45
N GLY A 171 1.66 -6.79 0.28
CA GLY A 171 0.36 -7.03 0.89
C GLY A 171 0.24 -6.57 2.35
N ALA A 172 1.25 -5.95 2.91
CA ALA A 172 1.20 -5.29 4.21
C ALA A 172 0.31 -4.04 4.18
N TRP A 173 -0.03 -3.51 5.34
CA TRP A 173 -0.76 -2.24 5.41
C TRP A 173 0.03 -1.09 4.82
N ALA A 174 1.33 -1.00 5.15
CA ALA A 174 2.32 -0.10 4.55
C ALA A 174 3.63 -0.87 4.24
N MET A 175 4.43 -0.38 3.29
CA MET A 175 5.80 -0.86 3.08
C MET A 175 6.65 -0.47 4.29
N ASN A 176 6.95 -1.45 5.13
CA ASN A 176 7.54 -1.18 6.44
C ASN A 176 9.03 -0.90 6.37
N ASP A 177 9.49 -0.05 7.29
CA ASP A 177 10.89 0.03 7.67
C ASP A 177 11.40 -1.32 8.19
N GLU A 178 12.69 -1.56 8.10
CA GLU A 178 13.30 -2.81 8.55
C GLU A 178 14.32 -2.62 9.70
N ALA A 179 14.67 -1.37 10.04
CA ALA A 179 15.67 -1.07 11.07
C ALA A 179 15.04 -0.72 12.42
N ALA A 180 14.05 0.19 12.43
CA ALA A 180 13.48 0.75 13.66
C ALA A 180 12.19 0.06 14.12
N VAL A 181 11.60 -0.81 13.29
CA VAL A 181 10.40 -1.60 13.62
C VAL A 181 10.70 -2.71 14.63
N HIS A 182 9.65 -3.20 15.31
CA HIS A 182 9.70 -4.44 16.07
C HIS A 182 9.00 -5.54 15.26
N TYR A 183 9.55 -6.76 15.22
CA TYR A 183 9.03 -7.84 14.37
C TYR A 183 7.55 -8.17 14.66
N THR A 184 7.08 -8.00 15.88
CA THR A 184 5.67 -8.25 16.24
C THR A 184 4.72 -7.25 15.59
N SER A 185 5.08 -5.96 15.52
CA SER A 185 4.29 -4.96 14.81
C SER A 185 4.27 -5.21 13.30
N THR A 186 5.41 -5.66 12.76
CA THR A 186 5.52 -6.07 11.36
C THR A 186 4.58 -7.22 11.04
N ILE A 187 4.57 -8.29 11.86
CA ILE A 187 3.66 -9.42 11.70
C ILE A 187 2.19 -8.96 11.75
N ASP A 188 1.86 -8.08 12.68
CA ASP A 188 0.48 -7.62 12.88
C ASP A 188 -0.04 -6.83 11.66
N GLN A 189 0.76 -5.92 11.12
CA GLN A 189 0.39 -5.12 9.94
C GLN A 189 0.32 -5.96 8.64
N PHE A 190 1.19 -6.97 8.48
CA PHE A 190 1.07 -7.94 7.40
C PHE A 190 -0.19 -8.77 7.52
N SER A 191 -0.46 -9.30 8.73
CA SER A 191 -1.66 -10.09 9.01
C SER A 191 -2.94 -9.31 8.69
N TRP A 192 -2.97 -8.01 9.00
CA TRP A 192 -4.11 -7.15 8.71
C TRP A 192 -4.31 -6.92 7.22
N GLY A 193 -3.25 -6.54 6.50
CA GLY A 193 -3.31 -6.32 5.06
C GLY A 193 -3.67 -7.60 4.29
N LEU A 194 -2.98 -8.70 4.57
CA LEU A 194 -3.22 -10.00 3.93
C LEU A 194 -4.65 -10.51 4.18
N ARG A 195 -5.18 -10.33 5.39
CA ARG A 195 -6.56 -10.69 5.71
C ARG A 195 -7.56 -9.88 4.89
N ARG A 196 -7.40 -8.54 4.81
CA ARG A 196 -8.27 -7.68 3.99
C ARG A 196 -8.27 -8.10 2.52
N LEU A 197 -7.10 -8.41 1.97
CA LEU A 197 -6.97 -8.89 0.59
C LEU A 197 -7.64 -10.26 0.40
N ASN A 198 -7.37 -11.21 1.29
CA ASN A 198 -7.94 -12.56 1.21
C ASN A 198 -9.46 -12.56 1.34
N ASP A 199 -10.02 -11.85 2.33
CA ASP A 199 -11.46 -11.81 2.59
C ASP A 199 -12.24 -11.12 1.44
N THR A 200 -11.56 -10.25 0.68
CA THR A 200 -12.17 -9.49 -0.43
C THR A 200 -12.04 -10.19 -1.78
N PHE A 201 -10.89 -10.79 -2.07
CA PHE A 201 -10.53 -11.31 -3.39
C PHE A 201 -10.16 -12.80 -3.39
N GLY A 202 -10.04 -13.44 -2.23
CA GLY A 202 -9.66 -14.84 -2.09
C GLY A 202 -8.23 -15.15 -2.52
N LYS A 203 -7.99 -16.38 -2.97
CA LYS A 203 -6.66 -16.92 -3.26
C LYS A 203 -5.84 -16.12 -4.29
N CYS A 204 -6.51 -15.44 -5.22
CA CYS A 204 -5.85 -14.69 -6.29
C CYS A 204 -5.19 -13.40 -5.81
N ALA A 205 -5.61 -12.86 -4.67
CA ALA A 205 -5.01 -11.67 -4.08
C ALA A 205 -3.85 -11.99 -3.10
N ARG A 206 -3.53 -13.29 -2.91
CA ARG A 206 -2.41 -13.67 -2.05
C ARG A 206 -1.09 -13.23 -2.68
N PRO A 207 -0.35 -12.30 -2.07
CA PRO A 207 0.99 -11.92 -2.53
C PRO A 207 1.96 -13.11 -2.45
N ARG A 208 2.83 -13.22 -3.44
CA ARG A 208 3.86 -14.26 -3.52
C ARG A 208 5.26 -13.72 -3.35
N VAL A 209 5.42 -12.42 -3.49
CA VAL A 209 6.71 -11.72 -3.46
C VAL A 209 6.67 -10.62 -2.42
N GLY A 210 7.67 -10.61 -1.54
CA GLY A 210 7.99 -9.48 -0.67
C GLY A 210 8.58 -8.35 -1.52
N TRP A 211 8.13 -7.13 -1.33
CA TRP A 211 8.51 -5.97 -2.13
C TRP A 211 8.86 -4.80 -1.22
N GLN A 212 10.15 -4.56 -1.07
CA GLN A 212 10.74 -3.57 -0.16
C GLN A 212 11.70 -2.69 -0.95
N ILE A 213 11.14 -1.87 -1.86
CA ILE A 213 11.94 -1.16 -2.86
C ILE A 213 12.59 0.10 -2.30
N ASP A 214 11.98 0.73 -1.28
CA ASP A 214 12.45 2.00 -0.73
C ASP A 214 13.01 1.95 0.71
N PRO A 215 12.74 0.98 1.59
CA PRO A 215 13.37 0.91 2.91
C PRO A 215 14.90 0.99 2.86
N PHE A 216 15.49 1.65 3.86
CA PHE A 216 16.88 2.14 3.87
C PHE A 216 17.86 1.13 4.48
N GLY A 217 17.96 -0.01 3.88
CA GLY A 217 18.63 -1.21 4.35
C GLY A 217 17.62 -2.29 4.71
N HIS A 218 18.08 -3.55 4.81
CA HIS A 218 17.20 -4.70 4.94
C HIS A 218 17.66 -5.64 6.03
N SER A 219 16.74 -6.07 6.89
CA SER A 219 17.02 -6.97 8.00
C SER A 219 16.91 -8.44 7.58
N ARG A 220 17.78 -9.26 8.14
CA ARG A 220 17.69 -10.72 8.02
C ARG A 220 16.33 -11.23 8.53
N GLU A 221 15.79 -10.59 9.56
CA GLU A 221 14.47 -10.92 10.11
C GLU A 221 13.33 -10.71 9.11
N GLN A 222 13.40 -9.66 8.27
CA GLN A 222 12.41 -9.46 7.21
C GLN A 222 12.39 -10.62 6.22
N ALA A 223 13.55 -11.11 5.82
CA ALA A 223 13.68 -12.28 4.96
C ALA A 223 13.11 -13.55 5.65
N SER A 224 13.39 -13.73 6.94
CA SER A 224 12.84 -14.79 7.77
C SER A 224 11.32 -14.74 7.85
N LEU A 225 10.76 -13.56 8.10
CA LEU A 225 9.31 -13.36 8.17
C LEU A 225 8.64 -13.66 6.82
N PHE A 226 9.19 -13.18 5.72
CA PHE A 226 8.64 -13.47 4.39
C PHE A 226 8.63 -14.97 4.10
N SER A 227 9.73 -15.68 4.39
CA SER A 227 9.77 -17.13 4.18
C SER A 227 8.72 -17.86 5.03
N GLN A 228 8.54 -17.46 6.30
CA GLN A 228 7.56 -18.04 7.21
C GLN A 228 6.10 -17.72 6.84
N MET A 229 5.86 -16.54 6.24
CA MET A 229 4.56 -16.17 5.70
C MET A 229 4.24 -16.88 4.37
N GLY A 230 5.21 -17.62 3.81
CA GLY A 230 5.05 -18.40 2.58
C GLY A 230 5.16 -17.57 1.32
N TYR A 231 6.03 -16.58 1.30
CA TYR A 231 6.44 -15.88 0.09
C TYR A 231 7.47 -16.71 -0.66
N ASP A 232 7.41 -16.64 -1.98
CA ASP A 232 8.30 -17.40 -2.87
C ASP A 232 9.59 -16.63 -3.21
N GLY A 233 9.59 -15.31 -3.01
CA GLY A 233 10.73 -14.44 -3.23
C GLY A 233 10.64 -13.10 -2.50
N PHE A 234 11.79 -12.45 -2.39
CA PHE A 234 11.96 -11.13 -1.80
C PHE A 234 12.70 -10.22 -2.77
N MET A 235 12.13 -9.06 -3.12
CA MET A 235 12.76 -8.08 -3.99
C MET A 235 12.91 -6.75 -3.27
N PHE A 236 14.09 -6.12 -3.40
CA PHE A 236 14.38 -4.82 -2.79
C PHE A 236 15.20 -3.92 -3.71
N GLY A 237 15.14 -2.60 -3.47
CA GLY A 237 15.78 -1.61 -4.33
C GLY A 237 17.10 -1.06 -3.79
N ARG A 238 17.14 -0.72 -2.49
CA ARG A 238 18.27 -0.02 -1.89
C ARG A 238 19.30 -0.99 -1.36
N LEU A 239 20.52 -0.85 -1.83
CA LEU A 239 21.68 -1.69 -1.48
C LEU A 239 22.90 -0.79 -1.35
N ASP A 240 23.74 -1.04 -0.34
CA ASP A 240 25.04 -0.35 -0.20
C ASP A 240 25.78 -0.28 -1.54
N TYR A 241 26.29 0.90 -1.89
CA TYR A 241 26.85 1.16 -3.21
C TYR A 241 28.08 0.28 -3.54
N GLN A 242 28.87 -0.11 -2.54
CA GLN A 242 30.04 -0.97 -2.71
C GLN A 242 29.61 -2.43 -2.90
N ASP A 243 28.68 -2.92 -2.07
CA ASP A 243 28.11 -4.26 -2.20
C ASP A 243 27.40 -4.40 -3.55
N LYS A 244 26.63 -3.37 -3.95
CA LYS A 244 25.96 -3.35 -5.26
C LYS A 244 26.96 -3.51 -6.40
N ARG A 245 28.05 -2.71 -6.41
CA ARG A 245 29.10 -2.82 -7.44
C ARG A 245 29.72 -4.22 -7.47
N HIS A 246 30.07 -4.73 -6.30
CA HIS A 246 30.65 -6.07 -6.17
C HIS A 246 29.72 -7.16 -6.75
N ARG A 247 28.41 -7.08 -6.45
CA ARG A 247 27.42 -8.05 -6.95
C ARG A 247 27.15 -7.92 -8.44
N LEU A 248 27.12 -6.70 -8.97
CA LEU A 248 26.99 -6.44 -10.42
C LEU A 248 28.13 -7.09 -11.19
N ASP A 249 29.38 -6.89 -10.74
CA ASP A 249 30.59 -7.44 -11.39
C ASP A 249 30.60 -8.98 -11.39
N ARG A 250 29.97 -9.61 -10.39
CA ARG A 250 29.94 -11.07 -10.19
C ARG A 250 28.66 -11.76 -10.61
N ARG A 251 27.64 -11.01 -11.04
CA ARG A 251 26.27 -11.50 -11.32
C ARG A 251 25.60 -12.12 -10.08
N GLU A 252 25.80 -11.52 -8.92
CA GLU A 252 25.30 -11.98 -7.62
C GLU A 252 24.19 -11.08 -7.07
N MET A 253 23.48 -10.33 -7.96
CA MET A 253 22.31 -9.53 -7.60
C MET A 253 21.11 -10.41 -7.19
N GLU A 254 21.19 -11.71 -7.48
CA GLU A 254 20.24 -12.74 -7.03
C GLU A 254 20.94 -13.73 -6.13
N MET A 255 20.28 -14.13 -5.04
CA MET A 255 20.83 -14.99 -4.02
C MET A 255 19.76 -15.78 -3.28
N ILE A 256 20.17 -16.81 -2.54
CA ILE A 256 19.34 -17.43 -1.51
C ILE A 256 19.69 -16.79 -0.16
N TRP A 257 18.74 -16.06 0.42
CA TRP A 257 18.94 -15.48 1.73
C TRP A 257 18.48 -16.44 2.83
N GLN A 258 19.41 -16.84 3.70
CA GLN A 258 19.13 -17.66 4.87
C GLN A 258 18.65 -16.76 6.00
N GLY A 259 17.35 -16.57 6.09
CA GLY A 259 16.72 -15.63 7.02
C GLY A 259 16.87 -16.05 8.50
N SER A 260 17.08 -17.33 8.79
CA SER A 260 17.23 -17.80 10.17
C SER A 260 17.99 -19.12 10.26
N GLU A 261 18.92 -19.21 11.21
CA GLU A 261 19.60 -20.47 11.52
C GLU A 261 18.71 -21.46 12.26
N SER A 262 17.87 -20.97 13.18
CA SER A 262 17.05 -21.81 14.06
C SER A 262 15.97 -22.60 13.32
N ILE A 263 15.43 -22.06 12.22
CA ILE A 263 14.42 -22.74 11.40
C ILE A 263 15.00 -23.43 10.15
N GLY A 264 16.33 -23.31 9.93
CA GLY A 264 17.06 -23.97 8.85
C GLY A 264 16.52 -23.58 7.46
N HIS A 265 16.43 -24.55 6.56
CA HIS A 265 16.04 -24.32 5.15
C HIS A 265 14.64 -23.71 4.97
N LYS A 266 13.74 -23.82 5.95
CA LYS A 266 12.43 -23.19 5.90
C LYS A 266 12.50 -21.66 6.03
N GLY A 267 13.64 -21.13 6.52
CA GLY A 267 13.92 -19.70 6.57
C GLY A 267 14.61 -19.16 5.32
N ASN A 268 14.85 -19.98 4.30
CA ASN A 268 15.51 -19.56 3.08
C ASN A 268 14.49 -18.93 2.12
N ILE A 269 14.89 -17.84 1.48
CA ILE A 269 14.06 -17.16 0.47
C ILE A 269 14.93 -16.72 -0.71
N PHE A 270 14.43 -16.94 -1.94
CA PHE A 270 15.06 -16.35 -3.11
C PHE A 270 14.95 -14.82 -3.03
N THR A 271 16.08 -14.14 -3.20
CA THR A 271 16.16 -12.70 -3.04
C THR A 271 16.79 -12.07 -4.27
N HIS A 272 16.18 -10.96 -4.73
CA HIS A 272 16.61 -10.22 -5.91
C HIS A 272 16.82 -8.74 -5.54
N ALA A 273 18.04 -8.25 -5.72
CA ALA A 273 18.33 -6.81 -5.65
C ALA A 273 18.11 -6.17 -7.04
N LEU A 274 17.27 -5.14 -7.09
CA LEU A 274 16.90 -4.47 -8.33
C LEU A 274 18.07 -3.68 -8.93
N TYR A 275 18.20 -3.69 -10.26
CA TYR A 275 19.32 -3.08 -10.98
C TYR A 275 19.38 -1.56 -10.82
N ASN A 276 18.28 -0.86 -11.11
CA ASN A 276 18.17 0.59 -11.06
C ASN A 276 17.29 1.06 -9.90
N THR A 277 17.53 0.54 -8.70
CA THR A 277 16.59 0.68 -7.57
C THR A 277 15.18 0.25 -8.01
N TYR A 278 14.19 1.15 -7.99
CA TYR A 278 12.85 0.87 -8.51
C TYR A 278 12.46 1.78 -9.69
N SER A 279 13.39 2.66 -10.11
CA SER A 279 13.16 3.66 -11.15
C SER A 279 13.14 3.04 -12.54
N ALA A 280 12.41 3.66 -13.46
CA ALA A 280 12.55 3.39 -14.88
C ALA A 280 13.96 3.73 -15.38
N PRO A 281 14.46 3.10 -16.47
CA PRO A 281 15.71 3.49 -17.07
C PRO A 281 15.72 4.96 -17.48
N ASN A 282 16.86 5.63 -17.33
CA ASN A 282 17.01 7.02 -17.78
C ASN A 282 16.61 7.18 -19.25
N GLY A 283 15.77 8.16 -19.55
CA GLY A 283 15.22 8.38 -20.88
C GLY A 283 13.92 7.61 -21.16
N PHE A 284 13.40 6.81 -20.20
CA PHE A 284 12.21 5.97 -20.35
C PHE A 284 11.19 6.17 -19.23
N CYS A 285 11.28 7.27 -18.50
CA CYS A 285 10.26 7.68 -17.56
C CYS A 285 9.09 8.31 -18.33
N PHE A 286 8.05 7.54 -18.56
CA PHE A 286 6.86 7.97 -19.31
C PHE A 286 5.74 8.37 -18.35
N ASP A 287 5.96 9.43 -17.59
CA ASP A 287 4.98 9.94 -16.63
C ASP A 287 4.83 11.45 -16.72
N ILE A 288 3.70 11.97 -16.22
CA ILE A 288 3.46 13.43 -16.16
C ILE A 288 4.40 14.13 -15.17
N LEU A 289 5.05 13.39 -14.29
CA LEU A 289 6.05 13.90 -13.33
C LEU A 289 7.48 13.93 -13.92
N CYS A 290 7.68 13.33 -15.09
CA CYS A 290 8.96 13.29 -15.77
C CYS A 290 9.03 14.35 -16.87
N GLY A 291 10.22 14.88 -17.09
CA GLY A 291 10.50 15.79 -18.21
C GLY A 291 10.94 15.11 -19.51
N GLU A 292 10.83 13.80 -19.60
CA GLU A 292 11.33 13.03 -20.75
C GLU A 292 10.33 13.00 -21.90
N ALA A 293 10.85 13.06 -23.13
CA ALA A 293 10.02 13.04 -24.33
C ALA A 293 9.34 11.67 -24.52
N PRO A 294 8.06 11.65 -24.91
CA PRO A 294 7.36 10.43 -25.26
C PRO A 294 7.97 9.78 -26.52
N LEU A 295 7.61 8.54 -26.77
CA LEU A 295 7.93 7.87 -28.02
C LEU A 295 7.09 8.46 -29.16
N VAL A 296 7.74 8.86 -30.25
CA VAL A 296 7.11 9.42 -31.45
C VAL A 296 7.51 8.57 -32.65
N ASP A 297 6.52 7.89 -33.25
CA ASP A 297 6.71 6.99 -34.39
C ASP A 297 6.22 7.55 -35.75
N ASP A 298 5.84 8.82 -35.79
CA ASP A 298 5.50 9.54 -37.01
C ASP A 298 6.77 10.05 -37.68
N GLU A 299 7.20 9.40 -38.78
CA GLU A 299 8.40 9.74 -39.54
C GLU A 299 8.37 11.14 -40.18
N GLN A 300 7.17 11.74 -40.32
CA GLN A 300 7.04 13.11 -40.85
C GLN A 300 7.15 14.18 -39.76
N SER A 301 7.09 13.78 -38.50
CA SER A 301 7.23 14.69 -37.37
C SER A 301 8.69 15.06 -37.13
N PRO A 302 9.01 16.35 -36.88
CA PRO A 302 10.34 16.74 -36.41
C PRO A 302 10.72 16.14 -35.05
N GLU A 303 9.73 15.66 -34.28
CA GLU A 303 9.90 15.00 -32.99
C GLU A 303 10.12 13.48 -33.09
N TYR A 304 10.23 12.93 -34.32
CA TYR A 304 10.45 11.50 -34.55
C TYR A 304 11.69 11.00 -33.79
N ASN A 305 11.50 10.03 -32.88
CA ASN A 305 12.57 9.55 -32.01
C ASN A 305 12.60 8.03 -31.80
N ILE A 306 11.65 7.31 -32.38
CA ILE A 306 11.44 5.88 -32.07
C ILE A 306 12.69 5.04 -32.32
N LYS A 307 13.43 5.31 -33.40
CA LYS A 307 14.63 4.53 -33.76
C LYS A 307 15.70 4.64 -32.67
N ASP A 308 16.09 5.86 -32.33
CA ASP A 308 17.17 6.10 -31.36
C ASP A 308 16.77 5.66 -29.95
N LYS A 309 15.52 5.90 -29.57
CA LYS A 309 14.97 5.43 -28.28
C LYS A 309 15.01 3.90 -28.18
N ILE A 310 14.62 3.17 -29.22
CA ILE A 310 14.66 1.69 -29.20
C ILE A 310 16.10 1.18 -29.18
N ASP A 311 17.02 1.78 -29.95
CA ASP A 311 18.44 1.42 -29.92
C ASP A 311 19.04 1.59 -28.52
N ASN A 312 18.78 2.73 -27.87
CA ASN A 312 19.22 3.01 -26.51
C ASN A 312 18.62 2.05 -25.49
N PHE A 313 17.32 1.73 -25.62
CA PHE A 313 16.65 0.78 -24.73
C PHE A 313 17.26 -0.62 -24.85
N ILE A 314 17.46 -1.11 -26.08
CA ILE A 314 18.07 -2.43 -26.31
C ILE A 314 19.49 -2.50 -25.75
N SER A 315 20.27 -1.42 -25.89
CA SER A 315 21.61 -1.32 -25.28
C SER A 315 21.54 -1.43 -23.75
N TYR A 316 20.65 -0.66 -23.12
CA TYR A 316 20.46 -0.66 -21.68
C TYR A 316 20.07 -2.05 -21.14
N ILE A 317 19.06 -2.70 -21.74
CA ILE A 317 18.59 -4.00 -21.25
C ILE A 317 19.62 -5.12 -21.47
N LYS A 318 20.43 -5.04 -22.53
CA LYS A 318 21.55 -5.98 -22.74
C LYS A 318 22.63 -5.77 -21.68
N GLU A 319 22.95 -4.54 -21.32
CA GLU A 319 23.88 -4.23 -20.22
C GLU A 319 23.34 -4.76 -18.88
N GLN A 320 22.08 -4.43 -18.55
CA GLN A 320 21.44 -4.98 -17.35
C GLN A 320 21.46 -6.52 -17.34
N GLY A 321 21.25 -7.16 -18.48
CA GLY A 321 21.29 -8.62 -18.61
C GLY A 321 22.65 -9.24 -18.25
N LEU A 322 23.75 -8.48 -18.33
CA LEU A 322 25.08 -8.93 -17.92
C LEU A 322 25.22 -9.05 -16.39
N ALA A 323 24.37 -8.36 -15.63
CA ALA A 323 24.40 -8.35 -14.16
C ALA A 323 23.70 -9.57 -13.53
N TYR A 324 22.97 -10.35 -14.32
CA TYR A 324 22.19 -11.50 -13.86
C TYR A 324 22.61 -12.79 -14.55
N THR A 325 22.38 -13.92 -13.88
CA THR A 325 22.72 -15.24 -14.42
C THR A 325 21.64 -15.77 -15.38
N SER A 326 20.39 -15.36 -15.15
CA SER A 326 19.24 -15.75 -15.96
C SER A 326 19.20 -15.01 -17.30
N ASN A 327 18.58 -15.62 -18.32
CA ASN A 327 18.16 -14.89 -19.53
C ASN A 327 16.80 -14.18 -19.36
N ASN A 328 16.34 -14.02 -18.13
CA ASN A 328 15.21 -13.19 -17.76
C ASN A 328 15.71 -12.02 -16.94
N ILE A 329 15.23 -10.83 -17.22
CA ILE A 329 15.48 -9.64 -16.41
C ILE A 329 14.17 -8.97 -16.03
N ILE A 330 14.14 -8.41 -14.82
CA ILE A 330 13.03 -7.59 -14.36
C ILE A 330 13.35 -6.11 -14.62
N LEU A 331 12.41 -5.40 -15.20
CA LEU A 331 12.54 -3.99 -15.50
C LEU A 331 11.38 -3.23 -14.85
N THR A 332 11.67 -2.49 -13.79
CA THR A 332 10.70 -1.64 -13.12
C THR A 332 10.38 -0.43 -13.99
N MET A 333 9.09 -0.16 -14.19
CA MET A 333 8.60 0.98 -14.97
C MET A 333 7.61 1.77 -14.11
N GLY A 334 8.17 2.61 -13.25
CA GLY A 334 7.47 3.42 -12.28
C GLY A 334 8.44 4.23 -11.45
N GLU A 335 7.92 5.05 -10.55
CA GLU A 335 8.61 5.90 -9.60
C GLU A 335 7.60 6.35 -8.54
N ASP A 336 7.96 7.28 -7.65
CA ASP A 336 7.08 7.85 -6.63
C ASP A 336 5.84 8.50 -7.25
N PHE A 337 4.67 7.99 -6.87
CA PHE A 337 3.34 8.50 -7.27
C PHE A 337 3.11 8.60 -8.77
N HIS A 338 3.73 7.74 -9.56
CA HIS A 338 3.51 7.65 -11.00
C HIS A 338 2.13 7.06 -11.34
N TYR A 339 1.74 7.15 -12.62
CA TYR A 339 0.49 6.63 -13.19
C TYR A 339 -0.79 7.43 -12.84
N GLN A 340 -0.70 8.69 -12.39
CA GLN A 340 -1.89 9.54 -12.29
C GLN A 340 -2.60 9.74 -13.64
N ASN A 341 -1.83 9.74 -14.74
CA ASN A 341 -2.33 9.65 -16.10
C ASN A 341 -1.80 8.36 -16.74
N ALA A 342 -2.27 7.20 -16.27
CA ALA A 342 -1.79 5.89 -16.70
C ALA A 342 -1.91 5.66 -18.21
N ALA A 343 -2.84 6.35 -18.89
CA ALA A 343 -2.95 6.30 -20.35
C ALA A 343 -1.66 6.78 -21.04
N TYR A 344 -0.99 7.80 -20.49
CA TYR A 344 0.28 8.28 -21.02
C TYR A 344 1.40 7.25 -20.81
N ASN A 345 1.49 6.67 -19.62
CA ASN A 345 2.47 5.64 -19.29
C ASN A 345 2.27 4.42 -20.20
N PHE A 346 1.08 3.83 -20.21
CA PHE A 346 0.80 2.62 -20.97
C PHE A 346 0.91 2.79 -22.48
N LYS A 347 0.52 3.95 -23.02
CA LYS A 347 0.68 4.24 -24.46
C LYS A 347 2.16 4.15 -24.89
N ASN A 348 3.07 4.71 -24.10
CA ASN A 348 4.49 4.66 -24.37
C ASN A 348 5.07 3.25 -24.16
N LEU A 349 4.63 2.53 -23.12
CA LEU A 349 5.04 1.14 -22.90
C LEU A 349 4.55 0.21 -24.00
N ASP A 350 3.33 0.37 -24.48
CA ASP A 350 2.80 -0.39 -25.63
C ASP A 350 3.65 -0.18 -26.89
N MET A 351 4.05 1.07 -27.14
CA MET A 351 4.95 1.41 -28.27
C MET A 351 6.34 0.81 -28.05
N LEU A 352 6.90 0.94 -26.86
CA LEU A 352 8.20 0.37 -26.51
C LEU A 352 8.24 -1.15 -26.76
N ILE A 353 7.28 -1.88 -26.18
CA ILE A 353 7.15 -3.33 -26.37
C ILE A 353 6.99 -3.70 -27.85
N LYS A 354 6.13 -2.99 -28.57
CA LYS A 354 5.89 -3.20 -30.02
C LYS A 354 7.17 -3.08 -30.83
N TYR A 355 7.93 -1.99 -30.61
CA TYR A 355 9.09 -1.70 -31.45
C TYR A 355 10.33 -2.51 -31.04
N VAL A 356 10.53 -2.80 -29.76
CA VAL A 356 11.57 -3.74 -29.29
C VAL A 356 11.36 -5.12 -29.91
N ASN A 357 10.14 -5.65 -29.84
CA ASN A 357 9.84 -6.98 -30.38
C ASN A 357 9.88 -7.05 -31.91
N LYS A 358 9.70 -5.92 -32.61
CA LYS A 358 9.82 -5.83 -34.07
C LYS A 358 11.27 -5.93 -34.56
N ARG A 359 12.25 -5.53 -33.73
CA ARG A 359 13.67 -5.50 -34.10
C ARG A 359 14.30 -6.89 -34.27
N GLN A 360 13.75 -7.93 -33.63
CA GLN A 360 14.29 -9.29 -33.63
C GLN A 360 15.76 -9.41 -33.15
N ASP A 361 16.19 -8.54 -32.24
CA ASP A 361 17.55 -8.43 -31.71
C ASP A 361 17.87 -9.43 -30.58
N SER A 362 17.29 -10.63 -30.59
CA SER A 362 17.42 -11.63 -29.51
C SER A 362 16.89 -11.10 -28.16
N VAL A 363 15.92 -10.20 -28.20
CA VAL A 363 15.22 -9.63 -27.04
C VAL A 363 13.72 -9.81 -27.20
N TYR A 364 13.03 -10.13 -26.11
CA TYR A 364 11.58 -10.22 -26.08
C TYR A 364 11.03 -9.49 -24.85
N ALA A 365 10.33 -8.38 -25.05
CA ALA A 365 9.74 -7.57 -24.00
C ALA A 365 8.23 -7.81 -23.91
N PHE A 366 7.71 -7.84 -22.69
CA PHE A 366 6.28 -8.06 -22.42
C PHE A 366 5.87 -7.55 -21.04
N TYR A 367 4.60 -7.22 -20.86
CA TYR A 367 4.06 -6.93 -19.54
C TYR A 367 4.12 -8.16 -18.63
N SER A 368 4.60 -7.97 -17.42
CA SER A 368 4.78 -9.05 -16.46
C SER A 368 4.49 -8.58 -15.03
N THR A 369 4.71 -9.49 -14.10
CA THR A 369 4.67 -9.24 -12.66
C THR A 369 5.86 -9.90 -11.98
N PRO A 370 6.25 -9.49 -10.77
CA PRO A 370 7.34 -10.12 -10.04
C PRO A 370 7.14 -11.62 -9.80
N SER A 371 5.91 -12.09 -9.57
CA SER A 371 5.68 -13.54 -9.45
C SER A 371 5.93 -14.27 -10.77
N CYS A 372 5.60 -13.68 -11.91
CA CYS A 372 5.91 -14.26 -13.22
C CYS A 372 7.40 -14.28 -13.53
N TYR A 373 8.13 -13.27 -13.08
CA TYR A 373 9.60 -13.30 -13.13
C TYR A 373 10.18 -14.45 -12.30
N LEU A 374 9.72 -14.62 -11.05
CA LEU A 374 10.14 -15.73 -10.19
C LEU A 374 9.89 -17.08 -10.86
N LYS A 375 8.71 -17.28 -11.46
CA LYS A 375 8.40 -18.51 -12.20
C LYS A 375 9.40 -18.77 -13.32
N ALA A 376 9.72 -17.74 -14.11
CA ALA A 376 10.62 -17.86 -15.25
C ALA A 376 12.06 -18.19 -14.81
N VAL A 377 12.55 -17.53 -13.77
CA VAL A 377 13.89 -17.75 -13.21
C VAL A 377 13.99 -19.12 -12.53
N ASN A 378 12.98 -19.52 -11.74
CA ASN A 378 12.93 -20.82 -11.09
C ASN A 378 12.97 -21.99 -12.11
N ALA A 379 12.29 -21.84 -13.24
CA ALA A 379 12.27 -22.86 -14.30
C ALA A 379 13.65 -23.14 -14.91
N GLN A 380 14.63 -22.24 -14.75
CA GLN A 380 15.98 -22.42 -15.27
C GLN A 380 16.90 -23.25 -14.33
N ASN A 381 16.47 -23.47 -13.10
CA ASN A 381 17.20 -24.27 -12.10
C ASN A 381 18.67 -23.84 -11.95
N LEU A 382 18.91 -22.52 -11.80
CA LEU A 382 20.22 -21.93 -11.68
C LEU A 382 20.76 -22.04 -10.24
N ASN A 383 22.09 -21.98 -10.11
CA ASN A 383 22.75 -21.91 -8.81
C ASN A 383 22.94 -20.46 -8.38
N TYR A 384 22.62 -20.17 -7.13
CA TYR A 384 22.74 -18.84 -6.54
C TYR A 384 23.69 -18.86 -5.35
N THR A 385 24.34 -17.72 -5.09
CA THR A 385 25.10 -17.50 -3.87
C THR A 385 24.18 -17.48 -2.65
N VAL A 386 24.75 -17.69 -1.47
CA VAL A 386 24.02 -17.70 -0.20
C VAL A 386 24.43 -16.49 0.62
N LYS A 387 23.43 -15.79 1.17
CA LYS A 387 23.61 -14.69 2.13
C LYS A 387 23.09 -15.11 3.51
N THR A 388 23.85 -14.80 4.55
CA THR A 388 23.55 -15.21 5.94
C THR A 388 23.37 -14.06 6.92
N ASP A 389 23.87 -12.87 6.60
CA ASP A 389 23.77 -11.63 7.38
C ASP A 389 22.72 -10.68 6.81
N ASP A 390 22.61 -9.47 7.34
CA ASP A 390 21.69 -8.43 6.87
C ASP A 390 22.31 -7.53 5.78
N PHE A 391 21.56 -6.49 5.37
CA PHE A 391 21.98 -5.44 4.45
C PHE A 391 21.98 -4.07 5.14
N PHE A 392 22.58 -3.99 6.32
CA PHE A 392 22.82 -2.74 7.05
C PHE A 392 24.31 -2.48 7.25
N PRO A 393 24.73 -1.18 7.29
CA PRO A 393 23.93 -0.02 6.94
C PRO A 393 23.76 0.13 5.43
N TYR A 394 22.71 0.85 5.00
CA TYR A 394 22.60 1.34 3.64
C TYR A 394 23.43 2.63 3.48
N CYS A 395 24.37 2.61 2.56
CA CYS A 395 25.09 3.81 2.10
C CYS A 395 24.85 3.97 0.60
N SER A 396 24.24 5.08 0.19
CA SER A 396 23.93 5.35 -1.22
C SER A 396 25.17 5.74 -2.04
N ASP A 397 26.18 6.30 -1.38
CA ASP A 397 27.46 6.71 -1.97
C ASP A 397 28.51 6.86 -0.86
N ASN A 398 29.74 7.25 -1.24
CA ASN A 398 30.83 7.53 -0.31
C ASN A 398 30.41 8.63 0.68
N HIS A 399 30.59 8.36 1.98
CA HIS A 399 30.18 9.26 3.10
C HIS A 399 28.66 9.57 3.13
N ALA A 400 27.83 8.82 2.43
CA ALA A 400 26.38 9.01 2.37
C ALA A 400 25.62 7.82 2.99
N CYS A 401 25.90 7.50 4.27
CA CYS A 401 25.25 6.42 4.99
C CYS A 401 23.97 6.89 5.68
N TRP A 402 22.89 6.18 5.44
CA TRP A 402 21.55 6.49 5.94
C TRP A 402 21.33 5.85 7.33
N THR A 403 22.09 6.30 8.31
CA THR A 403 22.03 5.72 9.68
C THR A 403 21.35 6.64 10.69
N GLY A 404 21.20 7.92 10.37
CA GLY A 404 20.57 8.90 11.26
C GLY A 404 19.13 8.56 11.63
N TYR A 405 18.41 7.89 10.73
CA TYR A 405 17.01 7.52 10.98
C TYR A 405 16.86 6.42 12.05
N PHE A 406 17.90 5.68 12.38
CA PHE A 406 17.86 4.71 13.49
C PHE A 406 17.40 5.35 14.80
N THR A 407 17.72 6.61 15.01
CA THR A 407 17.41 7.35 16.23
C THR A 407 16.61 8.63 16.03
N SER A 408 16.28 8.98 14.77
CA SER A 408 15.50 10.18 14.45
C SER A 408 14.10 10.11 15.06
N ARG A 409 13.58 11.23 15.61
CA ARG A 409 12.26 11.33 16.25
C ARG A 409 12.02 10.21 17.28
N PRO A 410 12.81 10.14 18.37
CA PRO A 410 12.72 9.03 19.33
C PRO A 410 11.34 8.97 20.01
N THR A 411 10.66 10.09 20.16
CA THR A 411 9.30 10.15 20.74
C THR A 411 8.30 9.45 19.84
N THR A 412 8.38 9.61 18.52
CA THR A 412 7.53 8.91 17.56
C THR A 412 7.76 7.41 17.60
N LYS A 413 9.04 6.98 17.67
CA LYS A 413 9.43 5.57 17.83
C LYS A 413 8.85 4.97 19.11
N TYR A 414 8.91 5.70 20.22
CA TYR A 414 8.33 5.26 21.49
C TYR A 414 6.79 5.20 21.41
N PHE A 415 6.15 6.19 20.78
CA PHE A 415 4.69 6.25 20.67
C PHE A 415 4.13 5.07 19.87
N GLU A 416 4.83 4.64 18.82
CA GLU A 416 4.49 3.40 18.11
C GLU A 416 4.50 2.19 19.06
N ARG A 417 5.55 2.01 19.86
CA ARG A 417 5.65 0.91 20.81
C ARG A 417 4.50 0.91 21.84
N LEU A 418 4.14 2.08 22.30
CA LEU A 418 3.03 2.26 23.25
C LEU A 418 1.70 1.91 22.58
N ALA A 419 1.43 2.41 21.39
CA ALA A 419 0.22 2.13 20.63
C ALA A 419 0.08 0.64 20.31
N PHE A 420 1.17 0.00 19.89
CA PHE A 420 1.18 -1.44 19.62
C PHE A 420 0.86 -2.24 20.88
N ARG A 421 1.49 -1.94 22.02
CA ARG A 421 1.19 -2.61 23.29
C ARG A 421 -0.26 -2.42 23.69
N PHE A 422 -0.81 -1.21 23.56
CA PHE A 422 -2.21 -0.93 23.82
C PHE A 422 -3.12 -1.78 22.92
N SER A 423 -2.83 -1.84 21.63
CA SER A 423 -3.56 -2.68 20.67
C SER A 423 -3.56 -4.16 21.07
N GLN A 424 -2.40 -4.69 21.50
CA GLN A 424 -2.30 -6.10 21.91
C GLN A 424 -3.12 -6.39 23.15
N VAL A 425 -3.03 -5.52 24.17
CA VAL A 425 -3.85 -5.67 25.40
C VAL A 425 -5.34 -5.63 25.08
N THR A 426 -5.76 -4.66 24.27
CA THR A 426 -7.19 -4.55 23.89
C THR A 426 -7.67 -5.78 23.13
N LYS A 427 -6.90 -6.28 22.15
CA LYS A 427 -7.23 -7.51 21.40
C LYS A 427 -7.40 -8.73 22.31
N GLN A 428 -6.54 -8.88 23.32
CA GLN A 428 -6.58 -9.97 24.28
C GLN A 428 -7.78 -9.87 25.19
N LEU A 429 -8.07 -8.69 25.74
CA LEU A 429 -9.21 -8.44 26.63
C LEU A 429 -10.55 -8.61 25.88
N ASP A 430 -10.66 -8.09 24.65
CA ASP A 430 -11.83 -8.25 23.77
C ASP A 430 -12.13 -9.73 23.50
N THR A 431 -11.08 -10.52 23.25
CA THR A 431 -11.20 -11.98 23.05
C THR A 431 -11.67 -12.70 24.32
N GLN A 432 -11.19 -12.30 25.49
CA GLN A 432 -11.58 -12.92 26.75
C GLN A 432 -13.06 -12.72 27.08
N ILE A 433 -13.66 -11.64 26.63
CA ILE A 433 -15.10 -11.38 26.84
C ILE A 433 -15.96 -11.78 25.63
N ASP A 434 -15.35 -12.39 24.59
CA ASP A 434 -15.99 -12.82 23.34
C ASP A 434 -16.82 -11.71 22.64
N ALA A 435 -16.35 -10.46 22.74
CA ALA A 435 -17.08 -9.31 22.20
C ALA A 435 -16.97 -9.18 20.68
N GLN A 436 -15.87 -9.65 20.09
CA GLN A 436 -15.60 -9.58 18.64
C GLN A 436 -15.72 -8.16 18.06
N THR A 437 -15.22 -7.18 18.80
CA THR A 437 -15.32 -5.77 18.44
C THR A 437 -14.47 -5.46 17.20
N ASP A 438 -14.91 -4.52 16.36
CA ASP A 438 -14.09 -4.03 15.25
C ASP A 438 -12.94 -3.16 15.78
N LEU A 439 -11.75 -3.73 15.76
CA LEU A 439 -10.49 -3.06 16.16
C LEU A 439 -9.70 -2.52 14.96
N ALA A 440 -10.35 -2.32 13.80
CA ALA A 440 -9.71 -1.74 12.62
C ALA A 440 -9.00 -0.42 12.90
N PRO A 441 -9.57 0.56 13.62
CA PRO A 441 -8.90 1.85 13.83
C PRO A 441 -7.50 1.73 14.41
N ILE A 442 -7.33 0.94 15.48
CA ILE A 442 -6.01 0.81 16.12
C ILE A 442 -5.05 -0.06 15.30
N LYS A 443 -5.53 -1.10 14.61
CA LYS A 443 -4.71 -1.94 13.73
C LYS A 443 -4.18 -1.15 12.54
N GLU A 444 -5.02 -0.33 11.93
CA GLU A 444 -4.69 0.52 10.79
C GLU A 444 -3.71 1.63 11.19
N ALA A 445 -3.94 2.28 12.33
CA ALA A 445 -3.04 3.31 12.86
C ALA A 445 -1.64 2.75 13.16
N VAL A 446 -1.57 1.61 13.85
CA VAL A 446 -0.29 0.92 14.12
C VAL A 446 0.36 0.43 12.83
N GLY A 447 -0.44 -0.04 11.86
CA GLY A 447 0.03 -0.43 10.54
C GLY A 447 0.68 0.72 9.76
N ILE A 448 0.08 1.90 9.78
CA ILE A 448 0.64 3.13 9.19
C ILE A 448 2.00 3.47 9.84
N MET A 449 2.12 3.31 11.15
CA MET A 449 3.37 3.62 11.84
C MET A 449 4.55 2.72 11.47
N GLN A 450 4.30 1.58 10.82
CA GLN A 450 5.37 0.73 10.31
C GLN A 450 5.98 1.25 9.01
N HIS A 451 5.32 2.20 8.32
CA HIS A 451 5.83 2.82 7.09
C HIS A 451 7.25 3.35 7.26
N HIS A 452 8.07 3.20 6.20
CA HIS A 452 9.49 3.51 6.23
C HIS A 452 9.83 5.01 6.31
N ASP A 453 8.84 5.92 6.28
CA ASP A 453 9.00 7.33 6.65
C ASP A 453 8.33 7.70 7.99
N ALA A 454 7.47 6.83 8.56
CA ALA A 454 6.81 7.11 9.83
C ALA A 454 7.71 6.78 11.02
N ILE A 455 7.97 5.50 11.27
CA ILE A 455 8.79 5.08 12.41
C ILE A 455 10.26 5.49 12.28
N THR A 456 10.75 5.66 11.07
CA THR A 456 12.08 6.16 10.75
C THR A 456 12.28 7.61 11.18
N GLY A 457 11.23 8.42 11.18
CA GLY A 457 11.29 9.85 11.47
C GLY A 457 11.84 10.67 10.29
N THR A 458 11.68 10.19 9.07
CA THR A 458 12.18 10.84 7.84
C THR A 458 11.12 11.70 7.14
N GLU A 459 9.92 11.74 7.69
CA GLU A 459 8.80 12.57 7.23
C GLU A 459 8.97 14.04 7.61
N LYS A 460 8.22 14.93 6.92
CA LYS A 460 8.11 16.35 7.31
C LYS A 460 7.37 16.51 8.65
N GLN A 461 7.68 17.61 9.36
CA GLN A 461 7.16 17.84 10.72
C GLN A 461 5.63 17.82 10.80
N HIS A 462 4.92 18.40 9.83
CA HIS A 462 3.46 18.38 9.84
C HIS A 462 2.87 16.98 9.59
N VAL A 463 3.62 16.11 8.92
CA VAL A 463 3.26 14.69 8.74
C VAL A 463 3.49 13.91 10.04
N ALA A 464 4.57 14.18 10.77
CA ALA A 464 4.80 13.62 12.10
C ALA A 464 3.67 13.98 13.08
N TYR A 465 3.18 15.20 13.04
CA TYR A 465 2.01 15.61 13.83
C TYR A 465 0.75 14.86 13.42
N ASP A 466 0.56 14.62 12.13
CA ASP A 466 -0.59 13.85 11.65
C ASP A 466 -0.53 12.38 12.06
N TYR A 467 0.62 11.75 11.99
CA TYR A 467 0.83 10.39 12.50
C TYR A 467 0.48 10.29 14.00
N ALA A 468 0.97 11.24 14.79
CA ALA A 468 0.65 11.29 16.22
C ALA A 468 -0.86 11.46 16.46
N ARG A 469 -1.54 12.30 15.66
CA ARG A 469 -2.99 12.48 15.70
C ARG A 469 -3.73 11.18 15.35
N ILE A 470 -3.33 10.47 14.28
CA ILE A 470 -3.93 9.20 13.86
C ILE A 470 -3.84 8.17 14.98
N VAL A 471 -2.64 7.99 15.55
CA VAL A 471 -2.40 7.03 16.63
C VAL A 471 -3.20 7.39 17.88
N PHE A 472 -3.18 8.66 18.28
CA PHE A 472 -3.92 9.12 19.47
C PHE A 472 -5.43 8.95 19.31
N SER A 473 -5.99 9.30 18.15
CA SER A 473 -7.41 9.10 17.87
C SER A 473 -7.79 7.63 17.94
N ALA A 474 -6.98 6.75 17.34
CA ALA A 474 -7.22 5.32 17.34
C ALA A 474 -7.17 4.70 18.76
N ILE A 475 -6.22 5.15 19.62
CA ILE A 475 -6.19 4.73 21.02
C ILE A 475 -7.47 5.17 21.75
N ASN A 476 -7.91 6.42 21.55
CA ASN A 476 -9.11 6.95 22.21
C ASN A 476 -10.38 6.21 21.75
N GLU A 477 -10.54 5.94 20.47
CA GLU A 477 -11.67 5.17 19.92
C GLU A 477 -11.71 3.75 20.49
N THR A 478 -10.53 3.15 20.71
CA THR A 478 -10.40 1.78 21.20
C THR A 478 -10.44 1.69 22.73
N HIS A 479 -10.27 2.82 23.43
CA HIS A 479 -10.26 2.84 24.91
C HIS A 479 -11.55 2.29 25.50
N ASN A 480 -12.71 2.61 24.93
CA ASN A 480 -14.02 2.13 25.40
C ASN A 480 -14.11 0.60 25.37
N VAL A 481 -13.49 -0.04 24.37
CA VAL A 481 -13.45 -1.51 24.25
C VAL A 481 -12.67 -2.11 25.41
N THR A 482 -11.51 -1.53 25.74
CA THR A 482 -10.68 -1.94 26.86
C THR A 482 -11.41 -1.75 28.20
N GLU A 483 -12.09 -0.62 28.38
CA GLU A 483 -12.87 -0.30 29.57
C GLU A 483 -14.03 -1.29 29.76
N GLU A 484 -14.80 -1.56 28.71
CA GLU A 484 -15.91 -2.53 28.76
C GLU A 484 -15.40 -3.93 29.12
N ALA A 485 -14.29 -4.36 28.52
CA ALA A 485 -13.70 -5.66 28.81
C ALA A 485 -13.24 -5.75 30.28
N LEU A 486 -12.58 -4.72 30.79
CA LEU A 486 -12.16 -4.68 32.19
C LEU A 486 -13.34 -4.68 33.14
N LYS A 487 -14.42 -3.94 32.86
CA LYS A 487 -15.65 -3.99 33.66
C LYS A 487 -16.21 -5.41 33.74
N LYS A 488 -16.36 -6.09 32.62
CA LYS A 488 -16.87 -7.46 32.57
C LYS A 488 -15.99 -8.47 33.30
N LEU A 489 -14.67 -8.31 33.24
CA LEU A 489 -13.70 -9.25 33.85
C LEU A 489 -13.49 -9.04 35.35
N LEU A 490 -13.56 -7.80 35.84
CA LEU A 490 -13.23 -7.45 37.21
C LEU A 490 -14.44 -7.42 38.15
N ILE A 491 -15.64 -7.28 37.64
CA ILE A 491 -16.83 -7.07 38.45
C ILE A 491 -17.59 -8.40 38.59
N LYS A 492 -17.78 -8.81 39.85
CA LYS A 492 -18.62 -9.98 40.18
C LYS A 492 -20.08 -9.59 39.98
N GLU A 493 -20.88 -10.51 39.41
CA GLU A 493 -22.29 -10.32 39.00
C GLU A 493 -23.23 -9.80 40.10
N ASP A 494 -22.84 -9.91 41.38
CA ASP A 494 -23.75 -9.63 42.50
C ASP A 494 -23.77 -8.19 43.03
N ASN A 495 -22.93 -7.30 42.52
CA ASN A 495 -22.75 -5.97 43.13
C ASN A 495 -23.19 -4.78 42.30
N GLY A 496 -24.19 -4.81 41.49
CA GLY A 496 -24.92 -3.67 40.85
C GLY A 496 -24.27 -2.28 40.62
N HIS A 497 -22.96 -2.12 40.87
CA HIS A 497 -22.21 -0.86 40.83
C HIS A 497 -21.18 -0.80 39.71
N ALA A 498 -21.17 -1.77 38.81
CA ALA A 498 -20.22 -1.84 37.68
C ALA A 498 -20.22 -0.60 36.78
N ASP A 499 -21.43 -0.07 36.58
CA ASP A 499 -21.64 1.04 35.65
C ASP A 499 -20.99 2.37 36.11
N ASN A 500 -20.62 2.46 37.39
CA ASN A 500 -20.02 3.66 37.98
C ASN A 500 -18.49 3.67 37.99
N ILE A 501 -17.84 2.56 37.57
CA ILE A 501 -16.38 2.50 37.52
C ILE A 501 -15.90 3.03 36.16
N VAL A 502 -15.00 4.00 36.20
CA VAL A 502 -14.35 4.58 35.01
C VAL A 502 -12.89 4.20 35.02
N PHE A 503 -12.39 3.64 33.92
CA PHE A 503 -11.00 3.33 33.73
C PHE A 503 -10.28 4.44 32.94
N TYR A 504 -9.06 4.72 33.32
CA TYR A 504 -8.21 5.70 32.67
C TYR A 504 -6.93 5.03 32.18
N SER A 505 -6.50 5.36 30.98
CA SER A 505 -5.20 4.94 30.42
C SER A 505 -4.19 6.06 30.54
N CYS A 506 -3.13 5.86 31.34
CA CYS A 506 -2.07 6.85 31.51
C CYS A 506 -0.98 6.64 30.46
N LEU A 507 -1.07 7.38 29.34
CA LEU A 507 -0.15 7.25 28.21
C LEU A 507 1.18 7.99 28.41
N LYS A 508 1.30 8.81 29.45
CA LYS A 508 2.47 9.65 29.72
C LYS A 508 3.31 9.21 30.92
N LEU A 509 3.27 7.93 31.27
CA LEU A 509 4.01 7.39 32.40
C LEU A 509 5.53 7.58 32.28
N ASN A 510 6.06 7.60 31.04
CA ASN A 510 7.47 7.92 30.77
C ASN A 510 7.86 9.35 31.17
N MET A 511 6.87 10.25 31.19
CA MET A 511 7.04 11.65 31.67
C MET A 511 6.64 11.84 33.13
N SER A 512 6.31 10.75 33.82
CA SER A 512 5.81 10.77 35.21
C SER A 512 4.50 11.59 35.35
N GLU A 513 3.60 11.49 34.36
CA GLU A 513 2.35 12.24 34.32
C GLU A 513 1.16 11.27 34.18
N CYS A 514 0.22 11.34 35.13
CA CYS A 514 -1.05 10.60 35.09
C CYS A 514 -2.09 11.39 35.92
N GLU A 515 -2.97 12.10 35.21
CA GLU A 515 -3.92 13.06 35.82
C GLU A 515 -4.76 12.45 36.94
N ILE A 516 -5.24 11.21 36.78
CA ILE A 516 -6.10 10.58 37.78
C ILE A 516 -5.36 10.26 39.06
N SER A 517 -4.15 9.70 39.00
CA SER A 517 -3.37 9.36 40.19
C SER A 517 -2.77 10.56 40.89
N GLU A 518 -2.63 11.69 40.16
CA GLU A 518 -2.14 12.96 40.76
C GLU A 518 -3.26 13.76 41.43
N ARG A 519 -4.52 13.59 41.04
CA ARG A 519 -5.65 14.38 41.54
C ARG A 519 -6.54 13.63 42.52
N ALA A 520 -6.68 12.31 42.33
CA ALA A 520 -7.58 11.51 43.15
C ALA A 520 -6.96 11.22 44.53
N GLN A 521 -7.79 11.32 45.57
CA GLN A 521 -7.37 10.93 46.93
C GLN A 521 -7.26 9.40 47.07
N ASN A 522 -8.13 8.67 46.39
CA ASN A 522 -8.13 7.20 46.34
C ASN A 522 -8.29 6.77 44.91
N PHE A 523 -7.50 5.83 44.47
CA PHE A 523 -7.61 5.22 43.14
C PHE A 523 -7.13 3.77 43.15
N VAL A 524 -7.56 3.00 42.17
CA VAL A 524 -7.16 1.59 41.98
C VAL A 524 -6.26 1.51 40.75
N VAL A 525 -5.13 0.82 40.91
CA VAL A 525 -4.29 0.46 39.75
C VAL A 525 -4.64 -0.92 39.30
N THR A 526 -5.16 -1.03 38.07
CA THR A 526 -5.47 -2.32 37.45
C THR A 526 -4.26 -2.82 36.68
N LEU A 527 -3.79 -4.02 37.02
CA LEU A 527 -2.69 -4.70 36.35
C LEU A 527 -3.23 -5.86 35.54
N TYR A 528 -2.79 -5.95 34.30
CA TYR A 528 -3.12 -7.05 33.40
C TYR A 528 -1.85 -7.83 33.04
N ASN A 529 -1.82 -9.11 33.40
CA ASN A 529 -0.77 -10.04 33.00
C ASN A 529 -1.29 -10.99 31.92
N PRO A 530 -0.86 -10.85 30.66
CA PRO A 530 -1.30 -11.73 29.56
C PRO A 530 -0.57 -13.08 29.54
N LEU A 531 0.42 -13.27 30.41
CA LEU A 531 1.24 -14.48 30.42
C LEU A 531 0.55 -15.61 31.19
N SER A 532 0.90 -16.83 30.88
CA SER A 532 0.36 -18.04 31.57
C SER A 532 1.02 -18.33 32.92
N HIS A 533 1.91 -17.46 33.39
CA HIS A 533 2.63 -17.60 34.67
C HIS A 533 2.71 -16.27 35.41
N PRO A 534 2.84 -16.29 36.75
CA PRO A 534 3.06 -15.09 37.54
C PRO A 534 4.37 -14.41 37.16
N VAL A 535 4.37 -13.07 37.23
CA VAL A 535 5.56 -12.24 37.02
C VAL A 535 5.64 -11.18 38.09
N ASP A 536 6.86 -10.87 38.53
CA ASP A 536 7.15 -9.72 39.40
C ASP A 536 7.46 -8.53 38.50
N TYR A 537 6.70 -7.45 38.65
CA TYR A 537 6.85 -6.27 37.80
C TYR A 537 6.77 -4.98 38.60
N ASN A 538 7.76 -4.09 38.40
CA ASN A 538 7.78 -2.77 39.01
C ASN A 538 6.86 -1.80 38.26
N VAL A 539 5.79 -1.35 38.89
CA VAL A 539 4.82 -0.43 38.32
C VAL A 539 5.14 1.00 38.71
N ARG A 540 5.22 1.91 37.74
CA ARG A 540 5.35 3.34 37.99
C ARG A 540 3.98 3.97 38.12
N VAL A 541 3.73 4.67 39.23
CA VAL A 541 2.52 5.45 39.44
C VAL A 541 2.92 6.87 39.79
N PRO A 542 2.71 7.87 38.92
CA PRO A 542 2.91 9.27 39.26
C PRO A 542 1.94 9.67 40.37
N VAL A 543 2.44 10.34 41.39
CA VAL A 543 1.68 10.79 42.57
C VAL A 543 2.14 12.15 43.03
N GLN A 544 1.33 12.84 43.85
CA GLN A 544 1.72 14.13 44.44
C GLN A 544 2.86 13.94 45.41
N SER A 545 3.94 14.68 45.22
CA SER A 545 5.17 14.58 46.06
C SER A 545 4.98 14.99 47.53
N SER A 546 3.96 15.77 47.85
CA SER A 546 3.64 16.27 49.19
C SER A 546 2.72 15.36 50.00
N VAL A 547 2.24 14.25 49.41
CA VAL A 547 1.24 13.35 50.03
C VAL A 547 1.87 12.00 50.36
N LYS A 548 1.54 11.44 51.52
CA LYS A 548 1.86 10.06 51.86
C LYS A 548 0.77 9.14 51.36
N TYR A 549 1.15 8.04 50.74
CA TYR A 549 0.25 7.01 50.23
C TYR A 549 0.45 5.73 51.04
N THR A 550 -0.66 5.04 51.26
CA THR A 550 -0.70 3.64 51.67
C THR A 550 -1.12 2.81 50.46
N VAL A 551 -0.46 1.70 50.25
CA VAL A 551 -0.77 0.80 49.13
C VAL A 551 -1.26 -0.52 49.72
N HIS A 552 -2.41 -0.97 49.26
CA HIS A 552 -3.00 -2.26 49.65
C HIS A 552 -3.08 -3.16 48.45
N ASN A 553 -2.90 -4.46 48.64
CA ASN A 553 -3.17 -5.47 47.61
C ASN A 553 -4.67 -5.68 47.42
N GLY A 554 -5.07 -6.57 46.47
CA GLY A 554 -6.47 -6.89 46.19
C GLY A 554 -7.22 -7.57 47.37
N SER A 555 -6.50 -8.00 48.42
CA SER A 555 -7.05 -8.57 49.65
C SER A 555 -7.18 -7.52 50.79
N GLY A 556 -6.71 -6.28 50.55
CA GLY A 556 -6.72 -5.19 51.51
C GLY A 556 -5.55 -5.21 52.49
N GLU A 557 -4.49 -5.98 52.23
CA GLU A 557 -3.28 -6.04 53.03
C GLU A 557 -2.29 -4.95 52.57
N ASP A 558 -1.53 -4.37 53.49
CA ASP A 558 -0.50 -3.39 53.20
C ASP A 558 0.64 -4.01 52.37
N CYS A 559 1.04 -3.32 51.32
CA CYS A 559 2.16 -3.70 50.46
C CYS A 559 3.45 -2.96 50.82
#